data_7cc3d2a727fb29446c230a0d3cff3a30
#
_entry.id   7cc3d2a727fb29446c230a0d3cff3a30
#
_cell.length_a   1.000
_cell.length_b   1.000
_cell.length_c   1.000
_cell.angle_alpha   90.00
_cell.angle_beta   90.00
_cell.angle_gamma   90.00
#
_symmetry.space_group_name_H-M   'P 1'
#
loop_
_entity.id
_entity.type
_entity.pdbx_description
1 polymer ?
#
loop_
_entity_poly.entity_id
_entity_poly.type
_entity_poly.pdbx_seq_one_letter_code
_entity_poly.pdbx_strand_id
1 'polypeptide(L)'
;ILGLAYDRNPNNRNVVYGLCEICLETGDIVEAIEYFKEFANMAPRDAGVYTLRYRIYEAQNVGYEERIELLEEFRKKHLVEEEWEYELAYLYHRAGFATKCVEACDEMIIRYGNGPYVIKAMELKMLHEPLTPSQQEKYDRRNEEKIQIAAQAARERNTGEMDLDDDFRVK
;
A
#
# COMPACT_ATOMS: atom_id res chain seq x y z
N ILE A 1 18.76 -12.89 -11.44
CA ILE A 1 19.38 -12.94 -10.09
C ILE A 1 18.57 -13.85 -9.15
N LEU A 2 17.24 -13.68 -9.04
CA LEU A 2 16.40 -14.52 -8.18
C LEU A 2 16.31 -15.97 -8.66
N GLY A 3 16.26 -16.23 -9.96
CA GLY A 3 16.32 -17.57 -10.51
C GLY A 3 17.62 -18.32 -10.13
N LEU A 4 18.76 -17.63 -10.20
CA LEU A 4 20.04 -18.20 -9.75
C LEU A 4 20.09 -18.42 -8.24
N ALA A 5 19.43 -17.58 -7.45
CA ALA A 5 19.33 -17.76 -6.01
C ALA A 5 18.43 -18.95 -5.65
N TYR A 6 17.36 -19.18 -6.42
CA TYR A 6 16.49 -20.35 -6.30
C TYR A 6 17.25 -21.65 -6.61
N ASP A 7 18.00 -21.69 -7.71
CA ASP A 7 18.82 -22.86 -8.09
C ASP A 7 19.87 -23.22 -7.03
N ARG A 8 20.41 -22.19 -6.34
CA ARG A 8 21.41 -22.39 -5.27
C ARG A 8 20.80 -22.80 -3.93
N ASN A 9 19.60 -22.32 -3.63
CA ASN A 9 18.91 -22.59 -2.36
C ASN A 9 17.39 -22.59 -2.56
N PRO A 10 16.82 -23.66 -3.11
CA PRO A 10 15.40 -23.78 -3.39
C PRO A 10 14.53 -23.77 -2.12
N ASN A 11 15.13 -23.99 -0.95
CA ASN A 11 14.43 -23.96 0.34
C ASN A 11 14.41 -22.58 0.99
N ASN A 12 14.84 -21.53 0.29
CA ASN A 12 14.78 -20.16 0.82
C ASN A 12 13.43 -19.51 0.51
N ARG A 13 12.58 -19.41 1.54
CA ARG A 13 11.24 -18.83 1.41
C ARG A 13 11.23 -17.39 0.85
N ASN A 14 12.24 -16.59 1.15
CA ASN A 14 12.33 -15.22 0.65
C ASN A 14 12.58 -15.18 -0.86
N VAL A 15 13.34 -16.14 -1.37
CA VAL A 15 13.58 -16.28 -2.83
C VAL A 15 12.32 -16.72 -3.53
N VAL A 16 11.60 -17.71 -2.99
CA VAL A 16 10.32 -18.19 -3.54
C VAL A 16 9.27 -17.07 -3.52
N TYR A 17 9.19 -16.32 -2.42
CA TYR A 17 8.32 -15.14 -2.32
C TYR A 17 8.61 -14.13 -3.43
N GLY A 18 9.87 -13.75 -3.60
CA GLY A 18 10.30 -12.80 -4.64
C GLY A 18 10.04 -13.29 -6.07
N LEU A 19 10.20 -14.59 -6.33
CA LEU A 19 9.85 -15.17 -7.64
C LEU A 19 8.35 -15.10 -7.92
N CYS A 20 7.52 -15.39 -6.92
CA CYS A 20 6.07 -15.21 -7.04
C CYS A 20 5.71 -13.76 -7.36
N GLU A 21 6.31 -12.79 -6.68
CA GLU A 21 6.08 -11.36 -6.95
C GLU A 21 6.46 -10.97 -8.39
N ILE A 22 7.61 -11.40 -8.87
CA ILE A 22 8.05 -11.13 -10.25
C ILE A 22 7.07 -11.74 -11.26
N CYS A 23 6.61 -12.96 -11.05
CA CYS A 23 5.61 -13.58 -11.92
C CYS A 23 4.30 -12.79 -11.95
N LEU A 24 3.86 -12.27 -10.80
CA LEU A 24 2.67 -11.40 -10.73
C LEU A 24 2.88 -10.07 -11.48
N GLU A 25 4.05 -9.46 -11.36
CA GLU A 25 4.39 -8.22 -12.06
C GLU A 25 4.49 -8.41 -13.59
N THR A 26 4.99 -9.55 -14.03
CA THR A 26 5.10 -9.89 -15.45
C THR A 26 3.84 -10.47 -16.07
N GLY A 27 2.82 -10.73 -15.23
CA GLY A 27 1.52 -11.28 -15.67
C GLY A 27 1.49 -12.78 -15.86
N ASP A 28 2.54 -13.49 -15.42
CA ASP A 28 2.57 -14.96 -15.44
C ASP A 28 1.89 -15.54 -14.20
N ILE A 29 0.55 -15.50 -14.21
CA ILE A 29 -0.28 -15.92 -13.07
C ILE A 29 -0.14 -17.41 -12.78
N VAL A 30 0.06 -18.24 -13.81
CA VAL A 30 0.17 -19.69 -13.66
C VAL A 30 1.43 -20.04 -12.85
N GLU A 31 2.57 -19.47 -13.24
CA GLU A 31 3.81 -19.68 -12.54
C GLU A 31 3.82 -19.05 -11.14
N ALA A 32 3.18 -17.87 -11.00
CA ALA A 32 2.98 -17.24 -9.69
C ALA A 32 2.23 -18.15 -8.71
N ILE A 33 1.19 -18.84 -9.14
CA ILE A 33 0.43 -19.78 -8.31
C ILE A 33 1.30 -20.98 -7.88
N GLU A 34 2.16 -21.49 -8.74
CA GLU A 34 3.07 -22.58 -8.39
C GLU A 34 4.09 -22.15 -7.32
N TYR A 35 4.71 -20.98 -7.45
CA TYR A 35 5.59 -20.42 -6.42
C TYR A 35 4.83 -20.10 -5.13
N PHE A 36 3.60 -19.62 -5.23
CA PHE A 36 2.74 -19.42 -4.06
C PHE A 36 2.48 -20.72 -3.28
N LYS A 37 2.16 -21.81 -3.97
CA LYS A 37 1.94 -23.13 -3.34
C LYS A 37 3.22 -23.60 -2.64
N GLU A 38 4.36 -23.43 -3.29
CA GLU A 38 5.65 -23.77 -2.71
C GLU A 38 5.93 -22.96 -1.45
N PHE A 39 5.74 -21.63 -1.50
CA PHE A 39 5.88 -20.74 -0.34
C PHE A 39 4.94 -21.14 0.81
N ALA A 40 3.68 -21.38 0.51
CA ALA A 40 2.68 -21.77 1.52
C ALA A 40 3.00 -23.12 2.19
N ASN A 41 3.62 -24.05 1.45
CA ASN A 41 4.10 -25.31 2.02
C ASN A 41 5.33 -25.12 2.91
N MET A 42 6.24 -24.23 2.53
CA MET A 42 7.46 -23.95 3.29
C MET A 42 7.18 -23.16 4.58
N ALA A 43 6.26 -22.20 4.51
CA ALA A 43 5.99 -21.25 5.58
C ALA A 43 4.46 -21.00 5.75
N PRO A 44 3.68 -22.01 6.16
CA PRO A 44 2.22 -21.93 6.16
C PRO A 44 1.64 -20.91 7.15
N ARG A 45 2.43 -20.46 8.12
CA ARG A 45 2.05 -19.45 9.12
C ARG A 45 2.62 -18.07 8.86
N ASP A 46 3.34 -17.90 7.76
CA ASP A 46 3.92 -16.61 7.38
C ASP A 46 2.85 -15.65 6.86
N ALA A 47 2.95 -14.39 7.24
CA ALA A 47 2.08 -13.32 6.75
C ALA A 47 2.07 -13.22 5.21
N GLY A 48 3.20 -13.58 4.57
CA GLY A 48 3.35 -13.62 3.12
C GLY A 48 2.35 -14.53 2.41
N VAL A 49 1.79 -15.53 3.09
CA VAL A 49 0.72 -16.37 2.51
C VAL A 49 -0.50 -15.52 2.18
N TYR A 50 -0.85 -14.57 3.04
CA TYR A 50 -1.99 -13.66 2.83
C TYR A 50 -1.70 -12.62 1.76
N THR A 51 -0.53 -12.00 1.81
CA THR A 51 -0.16 -10.92 0.88
C THR A 51 -0.01 -11.44 -0.55
N LEU A 52 0.64 -12.60 -0.75
CA LEU A 52 0.74 -13.22 -2.08
C LEU A 52 -0.62 -13.69 -2.60
N ARG A 53 -1.43 -14.32 -1.75
CA ARG A 53 -2.79 -14.76 -2.14
C ARG A 53 -3.65 -13.58 -2.55
N TYR A 54 -3.57 -12.46 -1.82
CA TYR A 54 -4.28 -11.25 -2.16
C TYR A 54 -3.89 -10.73 -3.55
N ARG A 55 -2.61 -10.64 -3.85
CA ARG A 55 -2.12 -10.21 -5.16
C ARG A 55 -2.52 -11.15 -6.31
N ILE A 56 -2.55 -12.47 -6.04
CA ILE A 56 -3.09 -13.46 -6.99
C ILE A 56 -4.58 -13.21 -7.23
N TYR A 57 -5.36 -12.94 -6.18
CA TYR A 57 -6.78 -12.62 -6.30
C TYR A 57 -7.02 -11.36 -7.14
N GLU A 58 -6.20 -10.32 -6.97
CA GLU A 58 -6.24 -9.14 -7.82
C GLU A 58 -5.97 -9.48 -9.28
N ALA A 59 -4.91 -10.23 -9.56
CA ALA A 59 -4.54 -10.63 -10.92
C ALA A 59 -5.60 -11.50 -11.60
N GLN A 60 -6.35 -12.29 -10.84
CA GLN A 60 -7.46 -13.12 -11.31
C GLN A 60 -8.81 -12.40 -11.33
N ASN A 61 -8.87 -11.13 -10.96
CA ASN A 61 -10.11 -10.35 -10.80
C ASN A 61 -11.14 -11.03 -9.89
N VAL A 62 -10.69 -11.65 -8.81
CA VAL A 62 -11.57 -12.21 -7.77
C VAL A 62 -12.41 -11.08 -7.16
N GLY A 63 -13.67 -11.36 -6.81
CA GLY A 63 -14.62 -10.39 -6.28
C GLY A 63 -14.16 -9.70 -5.00
N TYR A 64 -14.77 -8.56 -4.68
CA TYR A 64 -14.41 -7.79 -3.49
C TYR A 64 -14.71 -8.54 -2.20
N GLU A 65 -15.79 -9.33 -2.16
CA GLU A 65 -16.19 -10.05 -0.95
C GLU A 65 -15.16 -11.09 -0.52
N GLU A 66 -14.66 -11.90 -1.45
CA GLU A 66 -13.63 -12.90 -1.17
C GLU A 66 -12.29 -12.24 -0.79
N ARG A 67 -11.97 -11.10 -1.40
CA ARG A 67 -10.78 -10.32 -1.04
C ARG A 67 -10.90 -9.70 0.35
N ILE A 68 -12.09 -9.23 0.72
CA ILE A 68 -12.40 -8.75 2.08
C ILE A 68 -12.24 -9.87 3.10
N GLU A 69 -12.83 -11.03 2.86
CA GLU A 69 -12.70 -12.19 3.76
C GLU A 69 -11.24 -12.57 4.01
N LEU A 70 -10.43 -12.57 2.96
CA LEU A 70 -8.99 -12.85 3.05
C LEU A 70 -8.26 -11.82 3.93
N LEU A 71 -8.52 -10.53 3.76
CA LEU A 71 -7.87 -9.48 4.55
C LEU A 71 -8.41 -9.41 5.98
N GLU A 72 -9.68 -9.70 6.22
CA GLU A 72 -10.24 -9.84 7.57
C GLU A 72 -9.58 -11.00 8.31
N GLU A 73 -9.35 -12.13 7.65
CA GLU A 73 -8.63 -13.27 8.23
C GLU A 73 -7.16 -12.90 8.50
N PHE A 74 -6.51 -12.23 7.57
CA PHE A 74 -5.15 -11.74 7.74
C PHE A 74 -5.01 -10.87 8.99
N ARG A 75 -5.88 -9.87 9.13
CA ARG A 75 -5.93 -8.95 10.28
C ARG A 75 -6.17 -9.67 11.62
N LYS A 76 -6.92 -10.76 11.63
CA LYS A 76 -7.17 -11.56 12.84
C LYS A 76 -5.96 -12.37 13.29
N LYS A 77 -5.14 -12.83 12.36
CA LYS A 77 -4.04 -13.76 12.62
C LYS A 77 -2.67 -13.10 12.73
N HIS A 78 -2.53 -11.91 12.15
CA HIS A 78 -1.28 -11.17 12.07
C HIS A 78 -1.45 -9.71 12.45
N LEU A 79 -0.36 -9.11 12.91
CA LEU A 79 -0.24 -7.65 12.97
C LEU A 79 0.02 -7.16 11.55
N VAL A 80 -0.93 -6.42 10.99
CA VAL A 80 -0.85 -5.91 9.62
C VAL A 80 -0.36 -4.47 9.58
N GLU A 81 0.30 -4.10 8.49
CA GLU A 81 0.79 -2.75 8.24
C GLU A 81 -0.33 -1.82 7.78
N GLU A 82 -0.12 -0.50 7.89
CA GLU A 82 -1.09 0.53 7.49
C GLU A 82 -1.65 0.34 6.07
N GLU A 83 -0.81 -0.10 5.15
CA GLU A 83 -1.18 -0.35 3.76
C GLU A 83 -2.32 -1.36 3.64
N TRP A 84 -2.24 -2.47 4.36
CA TRP A 84 -3.25 -3.54 4.33
C TRP A 84 -4.53 -3.16 5.07
N GLU A 85 -4.42 -2.38 6.14
CA GLU A 85 -5.59 -1.81 6.82
C GLU A 85 -6.34 -0.84 5.88
N TYR A 86 -5.60 0.00 5.15
CA TYR A 86 -6.19 0.89 4.16
C TYR A 86 -6.82 0.13 3.00
N GLU A 87 -6.14 -0.91 2.49
CA GLU A 87 -6.68 -1.74 1.40
C GLU A 87 -8.01 -2.38 1.81
N LEU A 88 -8.13 -2.87 3.03
CA LEU A 88 -9.39 -3.42 3.56
C LEU A 88 -10.48 -2.35 3.63
N ALA A 89 -10.17 -1.15 4.13
CA ALA A 89 -11.12 -0.03 4.16
C ALA A 89 -11.58 0.36 2.75
N TYR A 90 -10.66 0.40 1.79
CA TYR A 90 -10.96 0.67 0.38
C TYR A 90 -11.84 -0.41 -0.24
N LEU A 91 -11.61 -1.69 0.06
CA LEU A 91 -12.47 -2.78 -0.40
C LEU A 91 -13.89 -2.67 0.16
N TYR A 92 -14.05 -2.27 1.43
CA TYR A 92 -15.38 -1.99 1.99
C TYR A 92 -16.12 -0.89 1.22
N HIS A 93 -15.40 0.18 0.85
CA HIS A 93 -15.95 1.23 0.00
C HIS A 93 -16.39 0.66 -1.37
N ARG A 94 -15.53 -0.11 -2.03
CA ARG A 94 -15.82 -0.69 -3.36
C ARG A 94 -16.97 -1.69 -3.34
N ALA A 95 -17.13 -2.44 -2.26
CA ALA A 95 -18.20 -3.41 -2.06
C ALA A 95 -19.52 -2.78 -1.58
N GLY A 96 -19.54 -1.47 -1.30
CA GLY A 96 -20.74 -0.76 -0.82
C GLY A 96 -21.00 -0.89 0.68
N PHE A 97 -20.04 -1.36 1.46
CA PHE A 97 -20.14 -1.46 2.93
C PHE A 97 -19.71 -0.14 3.60
N ALA A 98 -20.51 0.90 3.41
CA ALA A 98 -20.20 2.26 3.85
C ALA A 98 -19.86 2.36 5.34
N THR A 99 -20.66 1.73 6.21
CA THR A 99 -20.44 1.75 7.66
C THR A 99 -19.10 1.11 8.04
N LYS A 100 -18.81 -0.08 7.51
CA LYS A 100 -17.53 -0.76 7.76
C LYS A 100 -16.33 0.06 7.24
N CYS A 101 -16.50 0.73 6.10
CA CYS A 101 -15.47 1.61 5.54
C CYS A 101 -15.15 2.77 6.49
N VAL A 102 -16.19 3.46 6.98
CA VAL A 102 -16.02 4.59 7.91
C VAL A 102 -15.38 4.13 9.23
N GLU A 103 -15.85 3.03 9.81
CA GLU A 103 -15.27 2.45 11.03
C GLU A 103 -13.79 2.09 10.86
N ALA A 104 -13.44 1.45 9.76
CA ALA A 104 -12.05 1.12 9.45
C ALA A 104 -11.17 2.37 9.27
N CYS A 105 -11.68 3.41 8.60
CA CYS A 105 -10.97 4.68 8.46
C CYS A 105 -10.76 5.37 9.82
N ASP A 106 -11.78 5.41 10.68
CA ASP A 106 -11.67 5.99 12.02
C ASP A 106 -10.67 5.25 12.91
N GLU A 107 -10.67 3.92 12.88
CA GLU A 107 -9.66 3.11 13.56
C GLU A 107 -8.24 3.44 13.08
N MET A 108 -8.03 3.58 11.78
CA MET A 108 -6.73 3.94 11.20
C MET A 108 -6.28 5.33 11.64
N ILE A 109 -7.17 6.32 11.61
CA ILE A 109 -6.87 7.70 12.01
C ILE A 109 -6.45 7.77 13.48
N ILE A 110 -7.08 6.98 14.34
CA ILE A 110 -6.74 6.90 15.77
C ILE A 110 -5.41 6.15 15.99
N ARG A 111 -5.26 4.99 15.37
CA ARG A 111 -4.12 4.09 15.61
C ARG A 111 -2.79 4.64 15.08
N TYR A 112 -2.79 5.15 13.86
CA TYR A 112 -1.57 5.54 13.16
C TYR A 112 -1.24 7.03 13.27
N GLY A 113 -2.19 7.83 13.71
CA GLY A 113 -1.97 9.24 14.01
C GLY A 113 -1.50 10.08 12.83
N ASN A 114 -0.25 10.01 12.43
CA ASN A 114 0.39 10.80 11.37
C ASN A 114 0.96 9.96 10.22
N GLY A 115 0.61 8.69 10.13
CA GLY A 115 1.08 7.80 9.07
C GLY A 115 0.67 8.26 7.65
N PRO A 116 1.34 7.77 6.60
CA PRO A 116 1.07 8.16 5.22
C PRO A 116 -0.33 7.77 4.74
N TYR A 117 -0.90 6.72 5.30
CA TYR A 117 -2.24 6.26 4.96
C TYR A 117 -3.35 6.95 5.75
N VAL A 118 -3.04 7.73 6.79
CA VAL A 118 -4.05 8.45 7.59
C VAL A 118 -4.79 9.50 6.75
N ILE A 119 -4.06 10.24 5.92
CA ILE A 119 -4.70 11.22 5.01
C ILE A 119 -5.57 10.51 3.96
N LYS A 120 -5.09 9.41 3.40
CA LYS A 120 -5.88 8.58 2.48
C LYS A 120 -7.14 8.03 3.14
N ALA A 121 -7.06 7.61 4.41
CA ALA A 121 -8.21 7.15 5.18
C ALA A 121 -9.22 8.30 5.44
N MET A 122 -8.75 9.51 5.72
CA MET A 122 -9.61 10.69 5.83
C MET A 122 -10.33 11.01 4.51
N GLU A 123 -9.60 10.99 3.39
CA GLU A 123 -10.15 11.20 2.05
C GLU A 123 -11.19 10.13 1.68
N LEU A 124 -10.91 8.87 2.02
CA LEU A 124 -11.84 7.77 1.80
C LEU A 124 -13.11 7.93 2.65
N LYS A 125 -12.96 8.30 3.94
CA LYS A 125 -14.09 8.57 4.82
C LYS A 125 -14.98 9.69 4.28
N MET A 126 -14.42 10.78 3.77
CA MET A 126 -15.16 11.91 3.21
C MET A 126 -16.06 11.52 2.02
N LEU A 127 -15.85 10.39 1.38
CA LEU A 127 -16.75 9.87 0.35
C LEU A 127 -18.09 9.36 0.93
N HIS A 128 -18.15 9.12 2.24
CA HIS A 128 -19.31 8.57 2.92
C HIS A 128 -19.93 9.53 3.94
N GLU A 129 -19.09 10.24 4.70
CA GLU A 129 -19.52 11.20 5.70
C GLU A 129 -18.46 12.28 5.97
N PRO A 130 -18.83 13.43 6.54
CA PRO A 130 -17.88 14.48 6.88
C PRO A 130 -16.86 14.01 7.94
N LEU A 131 -15.67 14.59 7.91
CA LEU A 131 -14.70 14.46 8.99
C LEU A 131 -15.23 15.07 10.29
N THR A 132 -14.82 14.52 11.42
CA THR A 132 -15.03 15.19 12.70
C THR A 132 -14.21 16.49 12.77
N PRO A 133 -14.56 17.47 13.61
CA PRO A 133 -13.80 18.72 13.71
C PRO A 133 -12.30 18.52 13.95
N SER A 134 -11.93 17.55 14.81
CA SER A 134 -10.53 17.24 15.08
C SER A 134 -9.82 16.56 13.90
N GLN A 135 -10.51 15.72 13.15
CA GLN A 135 -10.00 15.12 11.93
C GLN A 135 -9.81 16.18 10.84
N GLN A 136 -10.77 17.10 10.70
CA GLN A 136 -10.70 18.19 9.73
C GLN A 136 -9.52 19.12 10.01
N GLU A 137 -9.30 19.54 11.25
CA GLU A 137 -8.16 20.35 11.64
C GLU A 137 -6.82 19.67 11.29
N LYS A 138 -6.74 18.38 11.53
CA LYS A 138 -5.54 17.58 11.21
C LYS A 138 -5.32 17.47 9.70
N TYR A 139 -6.38 17.27 8.94
CA TYR A 139 -6.33 17.21 7.48
C TYR A 139 -5.86 18.53 6.87
N ASP A 140 -6.42 19.66 7.33
CA ASP A 140 -6.09 20.99 6.86
C ASP A 140 -4.62 21.34 7.16
N ARG A 141 -4.15 21.06 8.36
CA ARG A 141 -2.74 21.26 8.76
C ARG A 141 -1.77 20.50 7.86
N ARG A 142 -2.06 19.25 7.55
CA ARG A 142 -1.21 18.42 6.66
C ARG A 142 -1.21 18.95 5.22
N ASN A 143 -2.31 19.48 4.75
CA ASN A 143 -2.38 20.08 3.42
C ASN A 143 -1.60 21.39 3.35
N GLU A 144 -1.67 22.24 4.37
CA GLU A 144 -0.87 23.45 4.47
C GLU A 144 0.64 23.14 4.47
N GLU A 145 1.08 22.16 5.26
CA GLU A 145 2.47 21.70 5.27
C GLU A 145 2.94 21.23 3.88
N LYS A 146 2.14 20.44 3.17
CA LYS A 146 2.45 19.99 1.79
C LYS A 146 2.60 21.16 0.82
N ILE A 147 1.72 22.16 0.90
CA ILE A 147 1.75 23.34 0.05
C ILE A 147 3.03 24.17 0.33
N GLN A 148 3.39 24.33 1.60
CA GLN A 148 4.60 25.05 1.99
C GLN A 148 5.88 24.37 1.49
N ILE A 149 5.98 23.04 1.66
CA ILE A 149 7.11 22.23 1.19
C ILE A 149 7.22 22.33 -0.35
N ALA A 150 6.12 22.21 -1.07
CA ALA A 150 6.10 22.30 -2.53
C ALA A 150 6.52 23.72 -3.02
N ALA A 151 6.06 24.76 -2.35
CA ALA A 151 6.43 26.14 -2.65
C ALA A 151 7.92 26.42 -2.40
N GLN A 152 8.47 25.88 -1.32
CA GLN A 152 9.89 25.98 -1.02
C GLN A 152 10.75 25.24 -2.06
N ALA A 153 10.41 24.01 -2.40
CA ALA A 153 11.12 23.24 -3.42
C ALA A 153 11.06 23.88 -4.82
N ALA A 154 9.97 24.59 -5.15
CA ALA A 154 9.87 25.36 -6.39
C ALA A 154 10.79 26.59 -6.39
N ARG A 155 10.93 27.28 -5.25
CA ARG A 155 11.85 28.43 -5.12
C ARG A 155 13.32 28.00 -5.25
N GLU A 156 13.70 26.89 -4.61
CA GLU A 156 15.05 26.35 -4.66
C GLU A 156 15.46 25.92 -6.09
N ARG A 157 14.53 25.34 -6.86
CA ARG A 157 14.76 25.02 -8.28
C ARG A 157 14.99 26.28 -9.13
N ASN A 158 14.17 27.30 -8.95
CA ASN A 158 14.31 28.57 -9.71
C ASN A 158 15.60 29.34 -9.38
N THR A 159 16.06 29.25 -8.13
CA THR A 159 17.35 29.87 -7.75
C THR A 159 18.55 29.10 -8.32
N GLY A 160 18.49 27.77 -8.36
CA GLY A 160 19.54 26.95 -8.98
C GLY A 160 19.64 27.11 -10.50
N GLU A 161 18.55 27.38 -11.20
CA GLU A 161 18.59 27.73 -12.64
C GLU A 161 19.14 29.10 -12.93
N MET A 162 18.93 30.09 -12.04
CA MET A 162 19.49 31.44 -12.19
C MET A 162 21.01 31.49 -11.99
N ASP A 163 21.54 30.68 -11.08
CA ASP A 163 23.00 30.59 -10.85
C ASP A 163 23.77 29.93 -12.03
N LEU A 164 23.10 29.04 -12.78
CA LEU A 164 23.68 28.41 -13.97
C LEU A 164 23.71 29.34 -15.21
N ASP A 165 22.76 30.26 -15.32
CA ASP A 165 22.71 31.22 -16.45
C ASP A 165 23.71 32.38 -16.29
N ASP A 166 24.10 32.73 -15.07
CA ASP A 166 25.09 33.79 -14.82
C ASP A 166 26.52 33.29 -15.08
N ASP A 167 26.81 32.02 -14.91
CA ASP A 167 28.13 31.43 -15.20
C ASP A 167 28.40 31.29 -16.72
N PHE A 168 27.38 31.34 -17.55
CA PHE A 168 27.50 31.31 -19.03
C PHE A 168 27.65 32.68 -19.68
N ARG A 169 27.48 33.80 -18.95
CA ARG A 169 27.56 35.17 -19.48
C ARG A 169 28.94 35.86 -19.34
N VAL A 170 29.91 35.19 -18.73
CA VAL A 170 31.26 35.73 -18.53
C VAL A 170 32.27 34.97 -19.41
N LYS A 171 32.07 35.00 -20.71
CA LYS A 171 33.14 34.73 -21.71
C LYS A 171 32.95 35.59 -22.94
#